data_bda445a7592e88695a008912199d6095
#
_entry.id   bda445a7592e88695a008912199d6095
#
_cell.length_a   1.000
_cell.length_b   1.000
_cell.length_c   1.000
_cell.angle_alpha   90.00
_cell.angle_beta   90.00
_cell.angle_gamma   90.00
#
_symmetry.space_group_name_H-M   'P 1'
#
loop_
_entity.id
_entity.type
_entity.pdbx_description
1 polymer ?
#
loop_
_entity_poly.entity_id
_entity_poly.type
_entity_poly.pdbx_seq_one_letter_code
_entity_poly.pdbx_strand_id
1 'polypeptide(L)' 'GLGNDMSTRIEIVDLSGRRLLLQDTNANFLELSGMQKGFYIVIATNGINVLRKKLFFKD' A
#
# COMPACT_ATOMS: atom_id res chain seq x y z
N GLY A 1 8.38 11.09 19.53
CA GLY A 1 8.23 10.88 19.69
C GLY A 1 9.05 10.44 19.49
N LEU A 2 9.54 10.75 19.46
CA LEU A 2 10.26 10.24 19.20
C LEU A 2 10.01 9.58 18.11
N GLY A 3 10.42 9.43 17.26
CA GLY A 3 10.37 8.76 16.07
C GLY A 3 9.27 7.83 15.84
N ASN A 4 8.51 7.73 16.78
CA ASN A 4 7.48 6.82 16.61
C ASN A 4 6.35 7.37 15.85
N ASP A 5 6.40 8.53 15.39
CA ASP A 5 5.33 9.00 14.55
C ASP A 5 5.64 8.76 13.10
N MET A 6 6.55 7.90 12.78
CA MET A 6 6.80 7.55 11.41
C MET A 6 5.62 6.81 10.86
N SER A 7 5.06 7.33 9.81
CA SER A 7 3.99 6.64 9.13
C SER A 7 4.56 5.83 7.98
N THR A 8 3.80 4.86 7.55
CA THR A 8 4.15 4.04 6.41
C THR A 8 3.39 4.56 5.20
N ARG A 9 4.09 4.74 4.10
CA ARG A 9 3.47 5.13 2.86
C ARG A 9 3.08 3.86 2.11
N ILE A 10 1.81 3.76 1.79
CA ILE A 10 1.29 2.62 1.07
C ILE A 10 0.92 3.07 -0.32
N GLU A 11 1.44 2.36 -1.30
CA GLU A 11 1.13 2.63 -2.68
C GLU A 11 0.65 1.35 -3.32
N ILE A 12 -0.45 1.42 -4.07
CA ILE A 12 -1.01 0.26 -4.74
C ILE A 12 -1.06 0.56 -6.22
N VAL A 13 -0.43 -0.31 -7.01
CA VAL A 13 -0.42 -0.14 -8.45
C VAL A 13 -0.97 -1.40 -9.10
N ASP A 14 -1.59 -1.24 -10.27
CA ASP A 14 -2.04 -2.40 -11.01
C ASP A 14 -0.88 -2.95 -11.84
N LEU A 15 -1.14 -4.00 -12.57
CA LEU A 15 -0.07 -4.66 -13.32
C LEU A 15 0.40 -3.86 -14.50
N SER A 16 -0.34 -2.86 -14.91
CA SER A 16 0.12 -1.98 -15.98
C SER A 16 0.97 -0.85 -15.45
N GLY A 17 1.15 -0.78 -14.13
CA GLY A 17 1.95 0.27 -13.53
C GLY A 17 1.18 1.50 -13.11
N ARG A 18 -0.14 1.48 -13.27
CA ARG A 18 -0.93 2.64 -12.90
C ARG A 18 -1.17 2.65 -11.41
N ARG A 19 -0.90 3.78 -10.78
CA ARG A 19 -1.10 3.92 -9.35
C ARG A 19 -2.56 4.18 -9.05
N LEU A 20 -3.11 3.36 -8.17
CA LEU A 20 -4.50 3.45 -7.80
C LEU A 20 -4.71 4.07 -6.44
N LEU A 21 -3.69 4.01 -5.59
CA LEU A 21 -3.82 4.53 -4.24
C LEU A 21 -2.45 4.91 -3.72
N LEU A 22 -2.40 6.03 -3.02
CA LEU A 22 -1.20 6.47 -2.31
C LEU A 22 -1.67 7.07 -1.00
N GLN A 23 -1.23 6.52 0.11
CA GLN A 23 -1.72 6.93 1.40
C GLN A 23 -0.66 6.74 2.45
N ASP A 24 -0.52 7.70 3.36
CA ASP A 24 0.31 7.56 4.53
C ASP A 24 -0.55 7.10 5.68
N THR A 25 -0.09 6.11 6.42
CA THR A 25 -0.89 5.56 7.50
C THR A 25 -0.01 5.04 8.61
N ASN A 26 -0.52 5.16 9.83
CA ASN A 26 0.06 4.52 10.99
C ASN A 26 -0.71 3.28 11.39
N ALA A 27 -1.76 2.95 10.68
CA ALA A 27 -2.60 1.83 11.04
C ALA A 27 -1.96 0.51 10.66
N ASN A 28 -2.41 -0.54 11.29
CA ASN A 28 -1.93 -1.87 10.98
C ASN A 28 -2.67 -2.49 9.81
N PHE A 29 -3.66 -1.82 9.31
CA PHE A 29 -4.44 -2.34 8.20
C PHE A 29 -4.83 -1.21 7.29
N LEU A 30 -5.20 -1.56 6.08
CA LEU A 30 -5.61 -0.61 5.08
C LEU A 30 -6.94 -1.08 4.52
N GLU A 31 -7.92 -0.20 4.53
CA GLU A 31 -9.22 -0.54 4.01
C GLU A 31 -9.25 -0.27 2.51
N LEU A 32 -9.53 -1.30 1.74
CA LEU A 32 -9.59 -1.20 0.29
C LEU A 32 -11.03 -1.36 -0.15
N SER A 33 -11.56 -0.35 -0.79
CA SER A 33 -12.92 -0.43 -1.30
C SER A 33 -12.92 0.16 -2.70
N GLY A 34 -13.83 -0.35 -3.51
CA GLY A 34 -13.93 0.16 -4.86
C GLY A 34 -12.91 -0.41 -5.83
N MET A 35 -12.07 -1.33 -5.37
CA MET A 35 -11.09 -1.94 -6.26
C MET A 35 -11.70 -3.14 -6.94
N GLN A 36 -11.34 -3.30 -8.19
CA GLN A 36 -11.82 -4.42 -8.95
C GLN A 36 -10.99 -5.65 -8.69
N LYS A 37 -11.58 -6.79 -8.94
CA LYS A 37 -10.89 -8.06 -8.79
C LYS A 37 -9.68 -8.09 -9.71
N GLY A 38 -8.56 -8.58 -9.22
CA GLY A 38 -7.37 -8.69 -10.02
C GLY A 38 -6.12 -8.68 -9.18
N PHE A 39 -4.99 -8.63 -9.86
CA PHE A 39 -3.69 -8.59 -9.21
C PHE A 39 -3.20 -7.16 -9.07
N TYR A 40 -2.59 -6.88 -7.95
CA TYR A 40 -2.04 -5.57 -7.66
C TYR A 40 -0.71 -5.73 -6.96
N ILE A 41 0.08 -4.67 -6.96
CA ILE A 41 1.32 -4.65 -6.23
C ILE A 41 1.21 -3.59 -5.16
N VAL A 42 1.45 -4.00 -3.93
CA VAL A 42 1.42 -3.10 -2.78
C VAL A 42 2.86 -2.78 -2.43
N ILE A 43 3.16 -1.49 -2.36
CA ILE A 43 4.49 -1.03 -2.02
C ILE A 43 4.38 -0.24 -0.73
N ALA A 44 5.04 -0.73 0.30
CA ALA A 44 5.04 -0.07 1.59
C ALA A 44 6.42 0.50 1.85
N THR A 45 6.48 1.79 2.12
CA THR A 45 7.73 2.48 2.36
C THR A 45 7.70 3.09 3.74
N ASN A 46 8.72 2.78 4.53
CA ASN A 46 8.86 3.31 5.87
C ASN A 46 10.31 3.69 6.06
N GLY A 47 10.60 5.00 6.02
CA GLY A 47 11.96 5.44 6.07
C GLY A 47 12.73 4.92 4.88
N ILE A 48 13.78 4.17 5.13
CA ILE A 48 14.58 3.60 4.06
C ILE A 48 14.14 2.19 3.72
N ASN A 49 13.15 1.68 4.41
CA ASN A 49 12.68 0.32 4.19
C ASN A 49 11.58 0.33 3.15
N VAL A 50 11.68 -0.55 2.17
CA VAL A 50 10.68 -0.67 1.12
C VAL A 50 10.30 -2.13 1.01
N LEU A 51 9.01 -2.39 1.07
CA LEU A 51 8.48 -3.74 0.94
C LEU A 51 7.50 -3.76 -0.22
N ARG A 52 7.67 -4.72 -1.10
CA ARG A 52 6.75 -4.92 -2.21
C ARG A 52 6.11 -6.28 -2.09
N LYS A 53 4.83 -6.33 -2.38
CA LYS A 53 4.11 -7.58 -2.28
C LYS A 53 3.03 -7.63 -3.35
N LYS A 54 2.92 -8.77 -4.01
CA LYS A 54 1.88 -9.00 -4.98
C LYS A 54 0.63 -9.45 -4.24
N LEU A 55 -0.48 -8.86 -4.59
CA LEU A 55 -1.74 -9.11 -3.91
C LEU A 55 -2.79 -9.46 -4.93
N PHE A 56 -3.57 -10.49 -4.65
CA PHE A 56 -4.73 -10.80 -5.47
C PHE A 56 -5.97 -10.34 -4.72
N PHE A 57 -6.69 -9.42 -5.32
CA PHE A 57 -7.88 -8.87 -4.72
C PHE A 57 -9.08 -9.53 -5.34
N LYS A 58 -9.94 -10.05 -4.50
CA LYS A 58 -11.09 -10.80 -4.97
C LYS A 58 -12.31 -10.35 -4.20
N ASP A 59 -13.39 -10.16 -4.89
CA ASP A 59 -14.64 -9.77 -4.27
C ASP A 59 -15.20 -10.86 -3.40
#